data_27cc3453aaac733a3c4ffafcdea8c98d
#
_entry.id   27cc3453aaac733a3c4ffafcdea8c98d
#
_cell.length_a   1.000
_cell.length_b   1.000
_cell.length_c   1.000
_cell.angle_alpha   90.00
_cell.angle_beta   90.00
_cell.angle_gamma   90.00
#
_symmetry.space_group_name_H-M   'P 1'
#
loop_
_entity.id
_entity.type
_entity.pdbx_description
1 polymer ?
#
loop_
_entity_poly.entity_id
_entity_poly.type
_entity_poly.pdbx_seq_one_letter_code
_entity_poly.pdbx_strand_id
1 'polypeptide(L)'
;MKIGIITFWQSNDNYGQALQCFALQKQLISMGHTPFLIKYTPSHKVNKTSLTEKLWKLIQIYPIFRKLKNWQKAKEAKVFSLKNKQRKFEEFREMHILTNGIVYHGLSDIQNNPPEADCYLCGSDQVWSMLLDNDENQAFYLNFGKNETKRIAYAASFGRDIYPSELNSRLHNMLVRFDAVSVREKTGIDICAKVGIQAIDVLDPTLLLSIKEYSQVIERPSIDKKYFYTYSINVTSEKELCWNELLKYANKHGFASISTISSGYFIGREICSNTQYAYATILQWLGYIQNAEFVATTSFHGVAFCLILHTNFIYFPLKGIHSRGNSRVISLLSLIHISEPTRQEAI
;
A
#
# COMPACT_ATOMS: atom_id res chain seq x y z
N MET A 1 -7.07 -12.77 -23.26
CA MET A 1 -5.87 -11.94 -23.50
C MET A 1 -4.84 -12.25 -22.43
N LYS A 2 -3.55 -12.23 -22.80
CA LYS A 2 -2.42 -12.25 -21.87
C LYS A 2 -2.16 -10.82 -21.37
N ILE A 3 -2.29 -10.58 -20.05
CA ILE A 3 -2.24 -9.24 -19.46
C ILE A 3 -1.08 -9.12 -18.48
N GLY A 4 -0.10 -8.28 -18.81
CA GLY A 4 1.02 -7.98 -17.93
C GLY A 4 0.68 -6.84 -16.97
N ILE A 5 0.63 -7.12 -15.66
CA ILE A 5 0.30 -6.14 -14.62
C ILE A 5 1.59 -5.60 -14.01
N ILE A 6 1.76 -4.28 -13.96
CA ILE A 6 2.82 -3.63 -13.21
C ILE A 6 2.23 -2.87 -12.02
N THR A 7 2.73 -3.15 -10.83
CA THR A 7 2.36 -2.49 -9.58
C THR A 7 3.48 -2.70 -8.56
N PHE A 8 3.37 -2.09 -7.38
CA PHE A 8 4.29 -2.39 -6.28
C PHE A 8 4.10 -3.83 -5.80
N TRP A 9 5.20 -4.56 -5.62
CA TRP A 9 5.15 -6.01 -5.29
C TRP A 9 6.13 -6.46 -4.20
N GLN A 10 7.17 -5.68 -3.91
CA GLN A 10 8.31 -6.13 -3.10
C GLN A 10 8.10 -6.02 -1.59
N SER A 11 7.02 -5.40 -1.12
CA SER A 11 6.83 -5.21 0.31
C SER A 11 6.65 -6.54 1.04
N ASN A 12 7.28 -6.64 2.20
CA ASN A 12 7.14 -7.76 3.13
C ASN A 12 6.37 -7.38 4.40
N ASP A 13 5.61 -6.30 4.36
CA ASP A 13 4.87 -5.76 5.50
C ASP A 13 3.62 -4.95 5.10
N ASN A 14 3.37 -4.72 3.80
CA ASN A 14 2.20 -4.02 3.31
C ASN A 14 1.15 -5.01 2.77
N TYR A 15 0.18 -5.34 3.59
CA TYR A 15 -0.89 -6.29 3.28
C TYR A 15 -1.71 -5.87 2.07
N GLY A 16 -2.09 -4.59 2.02
CA GLY A 16 -2.89 -4.05 0.91
C GLY A 16 -2.19 -4.13 -0.44
N GLN A 17 -0.87 -3.94 -0.47
CA GLN A 17 -0.08 -4.05 -1.69
C GLN A 17 -0.16 -5.46 -2.30
N ALA A 18 -0.08 -6.49 -1.49
CA ALA A 18 -0.19 -7.87 -1.97
C ALA A 18 -1.63 -8.20 -2.38
N LEU A 19 -2.60 -7.79 -1.57
CA LEU A 19 -4.01 -8.13 -1.77
C LEU A 19 -4.65 -7.40 -2.97
N GLN A 20 -4.22 -6.16 -3.30
CA GLN A 20 -4.72 -5.48 -4.49
C GLN A 20 -4.26 -6.19 -5.78
N CYS A 21 -3.02 -6.69 -5.82
CA CYS A 21 -2.52 -7.46 -6.95
C CYS A 21 -3.25 -8.81 -7.08
N PHE A 22 -3.42 -9.50 -5.95
CA PHE A 22 -4.19 -10.75 -5.89
C PHE A 22 -5.62 -10.57 -6.41
N ALA A 23 -6.33 -9.57 -5.90
CA ALA A 23 -7.71 -9.31 -6.29
C ALA A 23 -7.84 -8.95 -7.78
N LEU A 24 -6.93 -8.11 -8.28
CA LEU A 24 -6.94 -7.73 -9.70
C LEU A 24 -6.71 -8.96 -10.60
N GLN A 25 -5.76 -9.82 -10.25
CA GLN A 25 -5.54 -11.05 -11.03
C GLN A 25 -6.75 -11.98 -10.98
N LYS A 26 -7.35 -12.19 -9.81
CA LYS A 26 -8.57 -13.01 -9.65
C LYS A 26 -9.71 -12.48 -10.52
N GLN A 27 -9.94 -11.17 -10.51
CA GLN A 27 -10.98 -10.55 -11.34
C GLN A 27 -10.70 -10.72 -12.83
N LEU A 28 -9.46 -10.53 -13.28
CA LEU A 28 -9.12 -10.72 -14.69
C LEU A 28 -9.25 -12.18 -15.13
N ILE A 29 -8.92 -13.13 -14.26
CA ILE A 29 -9.12 -14.57 -14.52
C ILE A 29 -10.61 -14.89 -14.66
N SER A 30 -11.47 -14.33 -13.78
CA SER A 30 -12.92 -14.55 -13.87
C SER A 30 -13.53 -13.99 -15.16
N MET A 31 -12.88 -12.97 -15.77
CA MET A 31 -13.23 -12.41 -17.07
C MET A 31 -12.64 -13.21 -18.27
N GLY A 32 -11.97 -14.32 -18.04
CA GLY A 32 -11.36 -15.18 -19.08
C GLY A 32 -10.02 -14.66 -19.61
N HIS A 33 -9.28 -13.86 -18.84
CA HIS A 33 -7.95 -13.38 -19.19
C HIS A 33 -6.85 -14.19 -18.49
N THR A 34 -5.62 -14.06 -18.98
CA THR A 34 -4.42 -14.68 -18.39
C THR A 34 -3.49 -13.58 -17.85
N PRO A 35 -3.73 -13.09 -16.62
CA PRO A 35 -2.90 -12.05 -16.02
C PRO A 35 -1.59 -12.62 -15.47
N PHE A 36 -0.55 -11.79 -15.44
CA PHE A 36 0.69 -12.05 -14.72
C PHE A 36 1.29 -10.76 -14.20
N LEU A 37 1.95 -10.83 -13.05
CA LEU A 37 2.67 -9.71 -12.46
C LEU A 37 4.02 -9.53 -13.16
N ILE A 38 4.31 -8.32 -13.61
CA ILE A 38 5.62 -7.87 -14.06
C ILE A 38 6.41 -7.42 -12.84
N LYS A 39 7.39 -8.23 -12.43
CA LYS A 39 8.23 -7.93 -11.25
C LYS A 39 9.28 -6.87 -11.61
N TYR A 40 8.88 -5.61 -11.58
CA TYR A 40 9.77 -4.47 -11.84
C TYR A 40 10.39 -3.93 -10.55
N THR A 41 11.68 -3.67 -10.59
CA THR A 41 12.47 -3.07 -9.52
C THR A 41 13.23 -1.87 -10.09
N PRO A 42 12.94 -0.63 -9.67
CA PRO A 42 13.72 0.52 -10.07
C PRO A 42 15.21 0.35 -9.75
N SER A 43 16.08 0.67 -10.69
CA SER A 43 17.52 0.69 -10.42
C SER A 43 17.83 1.89 -9.52
N HIS A 44 18.45 1.63 -8.37
CA HIS A 44 18.97 2.71 -7.53
C HIS A 44 20.19 3.34 -8.22
N LYS A 45 19.99 4.41 -8.98
CA LYS A 45 21.10 5.31 -9.26
C LYS A 45 21.53 5.89 -7.92
N VAL A 46 22.69 5.45 -7.43
CA VAL A 46 23.34 6.07 -6.27
C VAL A 46 23.61 7.52 -6.68
N ASN A 47 22.74 8.44 -6.28
CA ASN A 47 23.02 9.86 -6.38
C ASN A 47 24.32 10.09 -5.65
N LYS A 48 25.38 10.48 -6.39
CA LYS A 48 26.66 10.85 -5.80
C LYS A 48 26.36 11.92 -4.75
N THR A 49 26.48 11.54 -3.48
CA THR A 49 26.25 12.43 -2.34
C THR A 49 27.00 13.73 -2.58
N SER A 50 26.30 14.85 -2.49
CA SER A 50 26.85 16.19 -2.60
C SER A 50 28.04 16.34 -1.62
N LEU A 51 29.05 17.10 -2.04
CA LEU A 51 30.22 17.45 -1.19
C LEU A 51 29.80 18.01 0.18
N THR A 52 28.67 18.67 0.27
CA THR A 52 28.07 19.20 1.52
C THR A 52 27.65 18.10 2.49
N GLU A 53 27.12 16.97 2.04
CA GLU A 53 26.82 15.82 2.91
C GLU A 53 28.06 15.12 3.43
N LYS A 54 29.17 15.13 2.67
CA LYS A 54 30.48 14.62 3.15
C LYS A 54 31.05 15.51 4.22
N LEU A 55 30.93 16.84 4.14
CA LEU A 55 31.35 17.77 5.19
C LEU A 55 30.50 17.62 6.48
N TRP A 56 29.18 17.43 6.37
CA TRP A 56 28.32 17.20 7.54
C TRP A 56 28.69 15.93 8.30
N LYS A 57 29.17 14.89 7.60
CA LYS A 57 29.65 13.63 8.22
C LYS A 57 30.96 13.80 9.00
N LEU A 58 31.76 14.81 8.69
CA LEU A 58 33.05 15.10 9.38
C LEU A 58 32.90 15.86 10.71
N ILE A 59 31.77 16.55 10.94
CA ILE A 59 31.53 17.40 12.13
C ILE A 59 30.92 16.64 13.31
N GLN A 60 30.64 15.34 13.21
CA GLN A 60 30.05 14.56 14.31
C GLN A 60 31.10 14.02 15.29
N ILE A 61 31.38 14.78 16.32
CA ILE A 61 32.39 14.60 17.36
C ILE A 61 31.97 13.55 18.42
N TYR A 62 31.52 12.36 18.15
CA TYR A 62 31.51 11.27 19.14
C TYR A 62 31.39 9.89 18.47
N PRO A 63 32.52 9.24 18.10
CA PRO A 63 32.51 7.95 17.40
C PRO A 63 31.98 6.78 18.24
N ILE A 64 32.13 6.82 19.57
CA ILE A 64 31.75 5.71 20.46
C ILE A 64 30.22 5.61 20.63
N PHE A 65 29.54 6.71 20.91
CA PHE A 65 28.09 6.74 21.02
C PHE A 65 27.40 6.41 19.70
N ARG A 66 28.00 6.78 18.56
CA ARG A 66 27.51 6.43 17.23
C ARG A 66 27.65 4.93 16.95
N LYS A 67 28.75 4.29 17.35
CA LYS A 67 28.94 2.83 17.24
C LYS A 67 27.92 2.05 18.07
N LEU A 68 27.70 2.45 19.32
CA LEU A 68 26.70 1.84 20.20
C LEU A 68 25.27 2.01 19.66
N LYS A 69 24.92 3.22 19.22
CA LYS A 69 23.59 3.49 18.63
C LYS A 69 23.37 2.75 17.31
N ASN A 70 24.41 2.63 16.47
CA ASN A 70 24.35 1.85 15.25
C ASN A 70 24.27 0.35 15.52
N TRP A 71 24.97 -0.16 16.55
CA TRP A 71 24.88 -1.55 16.96
C TRP A 71 23.50 -1.92 17.51
N GLN A 72 22.90 -1.06 18.35
CA GLN A 72 21.53 -1.23 18.83
C GLN A 72 20.54 -1.23 17.66
N LYS A 73 20.63 -0.26 16.74
CA LYS A 73 19.80 -0.21 15.54
C LYS A 73 19.95 -1.46 14.67
N ALA A 74 21.17 -1.97 14.50
CA ALA A 74 21.43 -3.19 13.74
C ALA A 74 20.83 -4.43 14.42
N LYS A 75 20.91 -4.50 15.76
CA LYS A 75 20.29 -5.58 16.54
C LYS A 75 18.76 -5.53 16.43
N GLU A 76 18.16 -4.34 16.59
CA GLU A 76 16.72 -4.12 16.43
C GLU A 76 16.26 -4.49 15.01
N ALA A 77 16.99 -4.06 13.98
CA ALA A 77 16.70 -4.40 12.59
C ALA A 77 16.78 -5.91 12.32
N LYS A 78 17.75 -6.60 12.95
CA LYS A 78 17.88 -8.06 12.83
C LYS A 78 16.72 -8.78 13.50
N VAL A 79 16.35 -8.38 14.71
CA VAL A 79 15.19 -8.94 15.43
C VAL A 79 13.91 -8.70 14.65
N PHE A 80 13.70 -7.47 14.13
CA PHE A 80 12.57 -7.15 13.30
C PHE A 80 12.53 -7.99 12.02
N SER A 81 13.66 -8.14 11.33
CA SER A 81 13.76 -8.98 10.14
C SER A 81 13.36 -10.43 10.41
N LEU A 82 13.79 -11.01 11.53
CA LEU A 82 13.41 -12.37 11.94
C LEU A 82 11.91 -12.47 12.23
N LYS A 83 11.36 -11.54 13.00
CA LYS A 83 9.92 -11.47 13.29
C LYS A 83 9.11 -11.24 12.01
N ASN A 84 9.60 -10.39 11.10
CA ASN A 84 8.90 -10.09 9.84
C ASN A 84 8.80 -11.29 8.90
N LYS A 85 9.76 -12.23 8.93
CA LYS A 85 9.68 -13.48 8.17
C LYS A 85 8.47 -14.32 8.53
N GLN A 86 7.97 -14.23 9.77
CA GLN A 86 6.76 -14.95 10.21
C GLN A 86 5.50 -14.52 9.44
N ARG A 87 5.52 -13.34 8.82
CA ARG A 87 4.39 -12.84 8.01
C ARG A 87 4.23 -13.56 6.67
N LYS A 88 5.26 -14.31 6.21
CA LYS A 88 5.24 -15.17 5.04
C LYS A 88 4.74 -14.50 3.76
N PHE A 89 5.12 -13.24 3.54
CA PHE A 89 4.69 -12.50 2.34
C PHE A 89 5.19 -13.13 1.05
N GLU A 90 6.41 -13.70 1.06
CA GLU A 90 6.96 -14.39 -0.12
C GLU A 90 6.16 -15.63 -0.44
N GLU A 91 5.87 -16.48 0.56
CA GLU A 91 5.05 -17.68 0.39
C GLU A 91 3.65 -17.32 -0.17
N PHE A 92 3.05 -16.22 0.30
CA PHE A 92 1.78 -15.75 -0.25
C PHE A 92 1.91 -15.37 -1.74
N ARG A 93 2.97 -14.63 -2.11
CA ARG A 93 3.20 -14.26 -3.52
C ARG A 93 3.41 -15.48 -4.40
N GLU A 94 4.21 -16.44 -3.96
CA GLU A 94 4.48 -17.68 -4.70
C GLU A 94 3.21 -18.51 -4.91
N MET A 95 2.34 -18.58 -3.90
CA MET A 95 1.12 -19.39 -3.98
C MET A 95 -0.04 -18.70 -4.71
N HIS A 96 -0.14 -17.38 -4.63
CA HIS A 96 -1.36 -16.66 -5.02
C HIS A 96 -1.18 -15.63 -6.11
N ILE A 97 0.05 -15.24 -6.48
CA ILE A 97 0.33 -14.24 -7.51
C ILE A 97 0.99 -14.88 -8.72
N LEU A 98 0.30 -14.87 -9.85
CA LEU A 98 0.86 -15.35 -11.11
C LEU A 98 1.92 -14.36 -11.62
N THR A 99 3.06 -14.88 -12.06
CA THR A 99 4.16 -14.10 -12.63
C THR A 99 4.70 -14.75 -13.88
N ASN A 100 5.47 -14.02 -14.69
CA ASN A 100 6.23 -14.60 -15.79
C ASN A 100 7.60 -15.16 -15.35
N GLY A 101 7.91 -15.14 -14.04
CA GLY A 101 9.18 -15.63 -13.49
C GLY A 101 10.36 -14.66 -13.62
N ILE A 102 10.24 -13.59 -14.42
CA ILE A 102 11.34 -12.65 -14.71
C ILE A 102 11.26 -11.47 -13.75
N VAL A 103 12.41 -11.02 -13.25
CA VAL A 103 12.57 -9.77 -12.49
C VAL A 103 13.30 -8.77 -13.36
N TYR A 104 12.70 -7.60 -13.58
CA TYR A 104 13.26 -6.52 -14.37
C TYR A 104 13.95 -5.49 -13.47
N HIS A 105 15.23 -5.24 -13.71
CA HIS A 105 16.06 -4.34 -12.92
C HIS A 105 16.32 -3.02 -13.67
N GLY A 106 15.43 -2.04 -13.43
CA GLY A 106 15.50 -0.73 -14.05
C GLY A 106 14.75 -0.60 -15.37
N LEU A 107 14.53 0.65 -15.78
CA LEU A 107 13.75 0.99 -16.97
C LEU A 107 14.37 0.43 -18.26
N SER A 108 15.67 0.53 -18.39
CA SER A 108 16.36 0.04 -19.61
C SER A 108 16.23 -1.48 -19.78
N ASP A 109 16.21 -2.24 -18.69
CA ASP A 109 16.06 -3.70 -18.75
C ASP A 109 14.69 -4.08 -19.32
N ILE A 110 13.60 -3.52 -18.75
CA ILE A 110 12.25 -3.82 -19.23
C ILE A 110 11.97 -3.24 -20.63
N GLN A 111 12.65 -2.16 -21.03
CA GLN A 111 12.53 -1.60 -22.39
C GLN A 111 13.22 -2.47 -23.43
N ASN A 112 14.40 -3.01 -23.10
CA ASN A 112 15.15 -3.88 -24.00
C ASN A 112 14.55 -5.28 -24.13
N ASN A 113 13.93 -5.79 -23.05
CA ASN A 113 13.36 -7.12 -22.97
C ASN A 113 11.91 -7.06 -22.43
N PRO A 114 10.98 -6.38 -23.11
CA PRO A 114 9.63 -6.23 -22.59
C PRO A 114 8.92 -7.60 -22.50
N PRO A 115 8.11 -7.82 -21.44
CA PRO A 115 7.34 -9.05 -21.34
C PRO A 115 6.33 -9.13 -22.48
N GLU A 116 6.21 -10.31 -23.09
CA GLU A 116 5.21 -10.53 -24.13
C GLU A 116 3.80 -10.54 -23.54
N ALA A 117 2.93 -9.63 -24.02
CA ALA A 117 1.55 -9.47 -23.59
C ALA A 117 0.70 -8.82 -24.68
N ASP A 118 -0.61 -9.11 -24.67
CA ASP A 118 -1.61 -8.43 -25.50
C ASP A 118 -1.98 -7.05 -24.94
N CYS A 119 -1.84 -6.92 -23.61
CA CYS A 119 -2.13 -5.69 -22.89
C CYS A 119 -1.19 -5.54 -21.69
N TYR A 120 -0.68 -4.34 -21.48
CA TYR A 120 -0.05 -3.94 -20.23
C TYR A 120 -1.05 -3.17 -19.38
N LEU A 121 -1.09 -3.48 -18.10
CA LEU A 121 -1.97 -2.87 -17.14
C LEU A 121 -1.18 -2.28 -15.99
N CYS A 122 -1.25 -0.96 -15.80
CA CYS A 122 -0.79 -0.33 -14.57
C CYS A 122 -1.84 -0.58 -13.49
N GLY A 123 -1.48 -1.37 -12.47
CA GLY A 123 -2.39 -1.75 -11.39
C GLY A 123 -2.57 -0.66 -10.36
N SER A 124 -3.39 -0.96 -9.37
CA SER A 124 -3.64 -0.09 -8.23
C SER A 124 -2.42 0.09 -7.34
N ASP A 125 -2.58 0.83 -6.24
CA ASP A 125 -1.60 1.36 -5.30
C ASP A 125 -1.05 2.72 -5.75
N GLN A 126 -0.19 3.32 -4.93
CA GLN A 126 0.37 4.65 -5.16
C GLN A 126 1.50 4.65 -6.21
N VAL A 127 1.31 3.91 -7.28
CA VAL A 127 2.33 3.71 -8.33
C VAL A 127 2.70 5.01 -9.03
N TRP A 128 1.80 5.99 -9.08
CA TRP A 128 2.03 7.31 -9.67
C TRP A 128 2.39 8.39 -8.63
N SER A 129 2.54 8.01 -7.35
CA SER A 129 3.08 8.92 -6.33
C SER A 129 4.56 9.23 -6.52
N MET A 130 5.27 8.35 -7.22
CA MET A 130 6.65 8.54 -7.64
C MET A 130 6.66 9.50 -8.83
N LEU A 131 7.31 10.66 -8.65
CA LEU A 131 7.33 11.70 -9.66
C LEU A 131 8.14 11.30 -10.90
N LEU A 132 7.77 11.85 -12.03
CA LEU A 132 8.49 11.68 -13.30
C LEU A 132 9.77 12.52 -13.41
N ASP A 133 10.30 13.03 -12.30
CA ASP A 133 11.65 13.59 -12.19
C ASP A 133 12.75 12.52 -12.26
N ASN A 134 12.38 11.27 -12.03
CA ASN A 134 13.21 10.09 -12.18
C ASN A 134 12.72 9.21 -13.35
N ASP A 135 13.62 8.88 -14.28
CA ASP A 135 13.29 8.06 -15.45
C ASP A 135 12.79 6.65 -15.11
N GLU A 136 13.32 6.05 -14.04
CA GLU A 136 12.90 4.71 -13.57
C GLU A 136 11.39 4.62 -13.32
N ASN A 137 10.77 5.73 -12.91
CA ASN A 137 9.34 5.79 -12.61
C ASN A 137 8.46 5.68 -13.85
N GLN A 138 9.03 5.87 -15.07
CA GLN A 138 8.32 5.72 -16.34
C GLN A 138 7.82 4.29 -16.58
N ALA A 139 8.42 3.28 -15.95
CA ALA A 139 7.93 1.91 -16.04
C ALA A 139 6.49 1.77 -15.51
N PHE A 140 6.12 2.50 -14.45
CA PHE A 140 4.75 2.53 -13.92
C PHE A 140 3.77 3.30 -14.82
N TYR A 141 4.28 4.01 -15.82
CA TYR A 141 3.51 4.63 -16.91
C TYR A 141 3.56 3.79 -18.19
N LEU A 142 3.95 2.53 -18.10
CA LEU A 142 4.01 1.55 -19.20
C LEU A 142 4.88 2.02 -20.37
N ASN A 143 5.99 2.75 -20.06
CA ASN A 143 6.91 3.23 -21.08
C ASN A 143 7.89 2.13 -21.55
N PHE A 144 7.34 1.01 -21.96
CA PHE A 144 8.04 -0.13 -22.53
C PHE A 144 7.14 -0.91 -23.50
N GLY A 145 7.71 -1.87 -24.21
CA GLY A 145 6.99 -2.72 -25.15
C GLY A 145 6.65 -2.03 -26.46
N LYS A 146 5.95 -2.76 -27.33
CA LYS A 146 5.57 -2.29 -28.67
C LYS A 146 4.45 -1.26 -28.58
N ASN A 147 4.37 -0.36 -29.57
CA ASN A 147 3.33 0.69 -29.60
C ASN A 147 1.91 0.11 -29.74
N GLU A 148 1.77 -1.00 -30.43
CA GLU A 148 0.50 -1.66 -30.71
C GLU A 148 -0.06 -2.41 -29.48
N THR A 149 0.76 -2.66 -28.47
CA THR A 149 0.32 -3.31 -27.23
C THR A 149 -0.57 -2.34 -26.46
N LYS A 150 -1.78 -2.78 -26.12
CA LYS A 150 -2.75 -1.99 -25.32
C LYS A 150 -2.16 -1.59 -23.97
N ARG A 151 -2.50 -0.39 -23.51
CA ARG A 151 -2.06 0.16 -22.22
C ARG A 151 -3.26 0.69 -21.44
N ILE A 152 -3.47 0.14 -20.27
CA ILE A 152 -4.60 0.50 -19.40
C ILE A 152 -4.07 0.83 -18.01
N ALA A 153 -4.59 1.88 -17.40
CA ALA A 153 -4.42 2.12 -15.97
C ALA A 153 -5.71 1.75 -15.24
N TYR A 154 -5.63 0.83 -14.27
CA TYR A 154 -6.76 0.47 -13.44
C TYR A 154 -6.52 0.88 -11.99
N ALA A 155 -7.31 1.84 -11.51
CA ALA A 155 -7.25 2.35 -10.15
C ALA A 155 -5.85 2.84 -9.71
N ALA A 156 -5.06 3.36 -10.64
CA ALA A 156 -3.74 3.91 -10.32
C ALA A 156 -3.88 5.12 -9.39
N SER A 157 -2.98 5.27 -8.41
CA SER A 157 -3.08 6.36 -7.42
C SER A 157 -1.87 7.27 -7.50
N PHE A 158 -2.13 8.58 -7.55
CA PHE A 158 -1.08 9.59 -7.38
C PHE A 158 -0.64 9.74 -5.93
N GLY A 159 -1.46 9.31 -4.95
CA GLY A 159 -1.14 9.44 -3.54
C GLY A 159 -0.87 10.89 -3.09
N ARG A 160 -1.38 11.86 -3.85
CA ARG A 160 -1.23 13.30 -3.66
C ARG A 160 -2.39 14.05 -4.30
N ASP A 161 -2.67 15.22 -3.78
CA ASP A 161 -3.78 16.05 -4.27
C ASP A 161 -3.33 17.01 -5.39
N ILE A 162 -2.02 17.28 -5.48
CA ILE A 162 -1.42 18.20 -6.46
C ILE A 162 -0.20 17.53 -7.08
N TYR A 163 -0.09 17.59 -8.41
CA TYR A 163 1.09 17.17 -9.15
C TYR A 163 1.94 18.42 -9.51
N PRO A 164 3.28 18.36 -9.42
CA PRO A 164 4.15 19.50 -9.75
C PRO A 164 3.95 19.97 -11.18
N SER A 165 3.66 21.26 -11.36
CA SER A 165 3.33 21.85 -12.67
C SER A 165 4.48 21.76 -13.68
N GLU A 166 5.72 21.79 -13.21
CA GLU A 166 6.94 21.61 -14.01
C GLU A 166 7.04 20.23 -14.66
N LEU A 167 6.33 19.25 -14.13
CA LEU A 167 6.26 17.88 -14.67
C LEU A 167 5.03 17.63 -15.55
N ASN A 168 4.13 18.61 -15.73
CA ASN A 168 2.87 18.43 -16.46
C ASN A 168 3.08 17.95 -17.91
N SER A 169 4.00 18.54 -18.65
CA SER A 169 4.30 18.12 -20.03
C SER A 169 4.80 16.67 -20.07
N ARG A 170 5.61 16.28 -19.09
CA ARG A 170 6.13 14.93 -19.02
C ARG A 170 5.02 13.93 -18.62
N LEU A 171 4.15 14.32 -17.71
CA LEU A 171 2.98 13.52 -17.31
C LEU A 171 2.03 13.32 -18.50
N HIS A 172 1.73 14.40 -19.25
CA HIS A 172 0.93 14.32 -20.48
C HIS A 172 1.51 13.30 -21.46
N ASN A 173 2.81 13.41 -21.77
CA ASN A 173 3.49 12.53 -22.73
C ASN A 173 3.47 11.05 -22.30
N MET A 174 3.41 10.77 -21.02
CA MET A 174 3.27 9.41 -20.51
C MET A 174 1.83 8.93 -20.60
N LEU A 175 0.86 9.74 -20.18
CA LEU A 175 -0.54 9.34 -20.07
C LEU A 175 -1.26 9.28 -21.42
N VAL A 176 -0.87 10.10 -22.42
CA VAL A 176 -1.46 10.06 -23.77
C VAL A 176 -1.28 8.71 -24.47
N ARG A 177 -0.34 7.89 -24.01
CA ARG A 177 -0.07 6.54 -24.54
C ARG A 177 -1.04 5.48 -24.01
N PHE A 178 -1.90 5.81 -23.06
CA PHE A 178 -2.87 4.87 -22.52
C PHE A 178 -4.16 4.88 -23.35
N ASP A 179 -4.67 3.70 -23.65
CA ASP A 179 -5.98 3.50 -24.27
C ASP A 179 -7.13 3.84 -23.31
N ALA A 180 -6.91 3.63 -22.00
CA ALA A 180 -7.85 3.99 -20.95
C ALA A 180 -7.13 4.29 -19.63
N VAL A 181 -7.59 5.32 -18.94
CA VAL A 181 -7.06 5.74 -17.65
C VAL A 181 -8.15 5.73 -16.60
N SER A 182 -7.97 4.94 -15.55
CA SER A 182 -8.77 5.05 -14.35
C SER A 182 -7.89 5.21 -13.11
N VAL A 183 -8.38 5.98 -12.17
CA VAL A 183 -7.69 6.36 -10.92
C VAL A 183 -8.53 5.94 -9.71
N ARG A 184 -7.91 5.80 -8.55
CA ARG A 184 -8.56 5.35 -7.32
C ARG A 184 -9.16 6.48 -6.48
N GLU A 185 -8.76 7.71 -6.73
CA GLU A 185 -9.20 8.90 -6.00
C GLU A 185 -9.59 10.05 -6.93
N LYS A 186 -10.61 10.84 -6.54
CA LYS A 186 -11.11 11.97 -7.33
C LYS A 186 -10.04 13.02 -7.65
N THR A 187 -9.10 13.26 -6.72
CA THR A 187 -7.95 14.15 -6.98
C THR A 187 -7.09 13.70 -8.15
N GLY A 188 -7.07 12.40 -8.44
CA GLY A 188 -6.39 11.86 -9.63
C GLY A 188 -7.06 12.26 -10.94
N ILE A 189 -8.40 12.41 -10.97
CA ILE A 189 -9.13 12.94 -12.13
C ILE A 189 -8.67 14.37 -12.42
N ASP A 190 -8.61 15.22 -11.37
CA ASP A 190 -8.18 16.61 -11.50
C ASP A 190 -6.74 16.74 -12.00
N ILE A 191 -5.86 15.86 -11.54
CA ILE A 191 -4.46 15.80 -12.02
C ILE A 191 -4.43 15.43 -13.49
N CYS A 192 -5.16 14.39 -13.92
CA CYS A 192 -5.23 13.98 -15.32
C CYS A 192 -5.84 15.08 -16.22
N ALA A 193 -6.93 15.71 -15.77
CA ALA A 193 -7.60 16.80 -16.52
C ALA A 193 -6.68 18.01 -16.73
N LYS A 194 -5.84 18.38 -15.76
CA LYS A 194 -4.86 19.47 -15.88
C LYS A 194 -3.83 19.23 -16.99
N VAL A 195 -3.58 17.99 -17.36
CA VAL A 195 -2.68 17.62 -18.46
C VAL A 195 -3.44 17.14 -19.70
N GLY A 196 -4.76 17.42 -19.80
CA GLY A 196 -5.57 17.12 -20.98
C GLY A 196 -5.90 15.65 -21.19
N ILE A 197 -5.89 14.84 -20.11
CA ILE A 197 -6.19 13.41 -20.15
C ILE A 197 -7.52 13.15 -19.47
N GLN A 198 -8.41 12.44 -20.14
CA GLN A 198 -9.67 11.98 -19.57
C GLN A 198 -9.41 10.76 -18.68
N ALA A 199 -9.87 10.81 -17.44
CA ALA A 199 -9.78 9.72 -16.48
C ALA A 199 -11.11 9.55 -15.74
N ILE A 200 -11.38 8.34 -15.24
CA ILE A 200 -12.53 8.03 -14.38
C ILE A 200 -12.05 7.52 -13.03
N ASP A 201 -12.82 7.74 -11.97
CA ASP A 201 -12.57 7.09 -10.68
C ASP A 201 -13.22 5.71 -10.63
N VAL A 202 -12.49 4.76 -10.06
CA VAL A 202 -12.95 3.38 -9.91
C VAL A 202 -12.51 2.85 -8.54
N LEU A 203 -13.17 1.79 -8.10
CA LEU A 203 -12.83 1.11 -6.85
C LEU A 203 -11.45 0.44 -6.93
N ASP A 204 -10.76 0.42 -5.79
CA ASP A 204 -9.56 -0.40 -5.64
C ASP A 204 -9.86 -1.88 -5.96
N PRO A 205 -8.95 -2.62 -6.61
CA PRO A 205 -9.17 -4.03 -6.95
C PRO A 205 -9.60 -4.91 -5.78
N THR A 206 -9.20 -4.59 -4.56
CA THR A 206 -9.61 -5.35 -3.37
C THR A 206 -11.14 -5.37 -3.18
N LEU A 207 -11.83 -4.35 -3.67
CA LEU A 207 -13.30 -4.24 -3.60
C LEU A 207 -14.04 -4.94 -4.75
N LEU A 208 -13.31 -5.52 -5.72
CA LEU A 208 -13.90 -6.28 -6.82
C LEU A 208 -14.25 -7.72 -6.43
N LEU A 209 -13.64 -8.23 -5.36
CA LEU A 209 -13.94 -9.56 -4.85
C LEU A 209 -14.93 -9.48 -3.69
N SER A 210 -15.83 -10.46 -3.66
CA SER A 210 -16.82 -10.60 -2.60
C SER A 210 -16.22 -11.16 -1.31
N ILE A 211 -16.93 -10.97 -0.20
CA ILE A 211 -16.60 -11.61 1.09
C ILE A 211 -16.48 -13.15 0.95
N LYS A 212 -17.30 -13.77 0.09
CA LYS A 212 -17.28 -15.22 -0.16
C LYS A 212 -15.96 -15.67 -0.76
N GLU A 213 -15.39 -14.89 -1.68
CA GLU A 213 -14.10 -15.18 -2.31
C GLU A 213 -12.94 -15.03 -1.34
N TYR A 214 -12.95 -13.99 -0.51
CA TYR A 214 -11.95 -13.83 0.56
C TYR A 214 -12.08 -14.91 1.64
N SER A 215 -13.29 -15.32 2.01
CA SER A 215 -13.52 -16.34 3.05
C SER A 215 -12.90 -17.69 2.70
N GLN A 216 -12.65 -17.98 1.41
CA GLN A 216 -11.97 -19.21 0.98
C GLN A 216 -10.49 -19.25 1.37
N VAL A 217 -9.88 -18.11 1.62
CA VAL A 217 -8.45 -17.99 1.92
C VAL A 217 -8.15 -17.40 3.31
N ILE A 218 -9.16 -16.92 4.04
CA ILE A 218 -8.98 -16.34 5.38
C ILE A 218 -8.58 -17.41 6.38
N GLU A 219 -7.52 -17.15 7.13
CA GLU A 219 -7.09 -17.94 8.29
C GLU A 219 -7.59 -17.28 9.59
N ARG A 220 -8.45 -17.98 10.31
CA ARG A 220 -8.95 -17.50 11.60
C ARG A 220 -7.83 -17.47 12.65
N PRO A 221 -7.63 -16.37 13.38
CA PRO A 221 -6.65 -16.35 14.47
C PRO A 221 -7.10 -17.21 15.65
N SER A 222 -6.15 -17.87 16.31
CA SER A 222 -6.40 -18.65 17.53
C SER A 222 -6.48 -17.73 18.73
N ILE A 223 -7.61 -17.06 18.91
CA ILE A 223 -7.88 -16.14 20.01
C ILE A 223 -9.27 -16.45 20.57
N ASP A 224 -9.32 -16.83 21.84
CA ASP A 224 -10.57 -17.20 22.51
C ASP A 224 -11.32 -15.98 23.07
N LYS A 225 -10.62 -14.87 23.29
CA LYS A 225 -11.21 -13.64 23.85
C LYS A 225 -11.70 -12.72 22.74
N LYS A 226 -12.79 -12.02 23.00
CA LYS A 226 -13.18 -10.86 22.19
C LYS A 226 -12.07 -9.82 22.19
N TYR A 227 -11.82 -9.18 21.05
CA TYR A 227 -10.72 -8.22 20.92
C TYR A 227 -11.07 -7.09 19.97
N PHE A 228 -10.41 -5.95 20.15
CA PHE A 228 -10.28 -4.97 19.10
C PHE A 228 -8.92 -5.11 18.40
N TYR A 229 -8.90 -4.84 17.12
CA TYR A 229 -7.71 -4.99 16.29
C TYR A 229 -7.20 -3.64 15.80
N THR A 230 -5.89 -3.44 15.83
CA THR A 230 -5.27 -2.21 15.34
C THR A 230 -4.31 -2.50 14.20
N TYR A 231 -4.58 -1.85 13.07
CA TYR A 231 -3.67 -1.79 11.93
C TYR A 231 -3.47 -0.34 11.51
N SER A 232 -2.31 0.23 11.86
CA SER A 232 -1.97 1.62 11.58
C SER A 232 -0.71 1.73 10.74
N ILE A 233 -0.67 2.68 9.83
CA ILE A 233 0.49 3.02 9.00
C ILE A 233 0.86 4.50 9.20
N ASN A 234 2.15 4.83 9.09
CA ASN A 234 2.64 6.21 9.16
C ASN A 234 2.29 6.95 10.46
N VAL A 235 2.12 6.21 11.57
CA VAL A 235 1.87 6.73 12.91
C VAL A 235 3.18 6.73 13.69
N THR A 236 3.46 7.81 14.40
CA THR A 236 4.69 7.99 15.17
C THR A 236 4.51 7.76 16.67
N SER A 237 3.27 7.88 17.15
CA SER A 237 2.89 7.79 18.56
C SER A 237 1.48 7.25 18.71
N GLU A 238 1.27 6.46 19.76
CA GLU A 238 -0.05 5.94 20.15
C GLU A 238 -1.09 7.05 20.42
N LYS A 239 -0.64 8.28 20.75
CA LYS A 239 -1.53 9.44 20.92
C LYS A 239 -2.30 9.80 19.64
N GLU A 240 -1.75 9.51 18.47
CA GLU A 240 -2.42 9.76 17.19
C GLU A 240 -3.63 8.85 16.95
N LEU A 241 -3.71 7.75 17.71
CA LEU A 241 -4.79 6.76 17.68
C LEU A 241 -5.77 6.91 18.86
N CYS A 242 -5.67 7.96 19.65
CA CYS A 242 -6.44 8.08 20.92
C CYS A 242 -6.33 6.79 21.76
N TRP A 243 -5.10 6.26 21.89
CA TRP A 243 -4.85 4.91 22.38
C TRP A 243 -5.37 4.64 23.79
N ASN A 244 -5.23 5.61 24.68
CA ASN A 244 -5.73 5.50 26.06
C ASN A 244 -7.25 5.33 26.10
N GLU A 245 -7.97 6.04 25.25
CA GLU A 245 -9.43 5.95 25.11
C GLU A 245 -9.86 4.60 24.58
N LEU A 246 -9.15 4.07 23.57
CA LEU A 246 -9.38 2.72 23.03
C LEU A 246 -9.17 1.65 24.10
N LEU A 247 -8.05 1.72 24.87
CA LEU A 247 -7.78 0.77 25.95
C LEU A 247 -8.82 0.89 27.08
N LYS A 248 -9.22 2.10 27.44
CA LYS A 248 -10.25 2.33 28.47
C LYS A 248 -11.59 1.72 28.04
N TYR A 249 -11.97 1.91 26.78
CA TYR A 249 -13.18 1.29 26.22
C TYR A 249 -13.07 -0.24 26.21
N ALA A 250 -11.96 -0.77 25.73
CA ALA A 250 -11.70 -2.21 25.65
C ALA A 250 -11.75 -2.87 27.05
N ASN A 251 -11.09 -2.28 28.03
CA ASN A 251 -11.10 -2.76 29.41
C ASN A 251 -12.53 -2.77 30.01
N LYS A 252 -13.32 -1.73 29.75
CA LYS A 252 -14.71 -1.65 30.20
C LYS A 252 -15.56 -2.79 29.62
N HIS A 253 -15.29 -3.24 28.40
CA HIS A 253 -16.04 -4.26 27.70
C HIS A 253 -15.39 -5.66 27.74
N GLY A 254 -14.26 -5.82 28.42
CA GLY A 254 -13.54 -7.07 28.52
C GLY A 254 -12.84 -7.52 27.23
N PHE A 255 -12.54 -6.59 26.31
CA PHE A 255 -11.86 -6.88 25.06
C PHE A 255 -10.34 -6.92 25.23
N ALA A 256 -9.70 -7.88 24.59
CA ALA A 256 -8.26 -7.87 24.41
C ALA A 256 -7.84 -6.82 23.36
N SER A 257 -6.59 -6.34 23.45
CA SER A 257 -5.99 -5.44 22.46
C SER A 257 -5.00 -6.22 21.63
N ILE A 258 -5.17 -6.21 20.32
CA ILE A 258 -4.25 -6.85 19.35
C ILE A 258 -3.85 -5.84 18.29
N SER A 259 -2.55 -5.73 18.04
CA SER A 259 -2.00 -4.81 17.05
C SER A 259 -1.09 -5.53 16.06
N THR A 260 -1.16 -5.15 14.80
CA THR A 260 -0.16 -5.57 13.81
C THR A 260 0.76 -4.40 13.49
N ILE A 261 2.06 -4.66 13.52
CA ILE A 261 3.06 -3.66 13.14
C ILE A 261 2.84 -3.28 11.69
N SER A 262 2.72 -1.97 11.46
CA SER A 262 2.45 -1.41 10.15
C SER A 262 3.71 -1.31 9.29
N SER A 263 3.47 -1.21 7.99
CA SER A 263 4.43 -0.76 6.99
C SER A 263 4.59 0.76 7.02
N GLY A 264 5.59 1.25 6.34
CA GLY A 264 5.84 2.67 6.13
C GLY A 264 7.14 3.16 6.76
N TYR A 265 7.25 4.47 6.99
CA TYR A 265 8.50 5.09 7.48
C TYR A 265 8.94 4.64 8.87
N PHE A 266 8.04 4.06 9.65
CA PHE A 266 8.28 3.59 11.01
C PHE A 266 8.22 2.07 11.14
N ILE A 267 8.66 1.37 10.09
CA ILE A 267 8.68 -0.09 10.03
C ILE A 267 9.28 -0.67 11.33
N GLY A 268 8.57 -1.61 11.92
CA GLY A 268 9.05 -2.41 13.04
C GLY A 268 8.91 -1.80 14.42
N ARG A 269 8.26 -0.65 14.56
CA ARG A 269 8.04 -0.07 15.89
C ARG A 269 6.73 -0.56 16.50
N GLU A 270 6.86 -1.14 17.67
CA GLU A 270 5.75 -1.44 18.57
C GLU A 270 5.40 -0.15 19.34
N ILE A 271 4.55 0.71 18.72
CA ILE A 271 4.26 2.06 19.23
C ILE A 271 3.15 2.10 20.27
N CYS A 272 2.26 1.11 20.27
CA CYS A 272 1.13 1.03 21.18
C CYS A 272 1.50 0.21 22.41
N SER A 273 1.24 0.75 23.60
CA SER A 273 1.45 0.07 24.87
C SER A 273 0.29 -0.89 25.22
N ASN A 274 0.54 -1.86 26.09
CA ASN A 274 -0.49 -2.76 26.61
C ASN A 274 -1.34 -3.48 25.54
N THR A 275 -0.69 -3.93 24.46
CA THR A 275 -1.31 -4.69 23.37
C THR A 275 -0.46 -5.90 23.01
N GLN A 276 -1.10 -6.95 22.52
CA GLN A 276 -0.41 -8.08 21.93
C GLN A 276 -0.08 -7.76 20.46
N TYR A 277 1.19 -7.87 20.07
CA TYR A 277 1.59 -7.69 18.69
C TYR A 277 1.54 -8.98 17.90
N ALA A 278 0.82 -8.97 16.78
CA ALA A 278 0.70 -10.08 15.84
C ALA A 278 1.54 -9.81 14.58
N TYR A 279 2.45 -10.73 14.27
CA TYR A 279 3.19 -10.78 13.00
C TYR A 279 2.43 -11.68 12.02
N ALA A 280 1.21 -11.28 11.73
CA ALA A 280 0.25 -12.05 10.96
C ALA A 280 0.70 -12.31 9.52
N THR A 281 0.42 -13.48 8.98
CA THR A 281 0.42 -13.71 7.53
C THR A 281 -0.66 -12.85 6.87
N ILE A 282 -0.67 -12.75 5.53
CA ILE A 282 -1.72 -11.99 4.82
C ILE A 282 -3.11 -12.58 5.10
N LEU A 283 -3.22 -13.89 5.14
CA LEU A 283 -4.49 -14.59 5.36
C LEU A 283 -4.96 -14.46 6.83
N GLN A 284 -4.02 -14.50 7.76
CA GLN A 284 -4.30 -14.22 9.18
C GLN A 284 -4.67 -12.76 9.43
N TRP A 285 -4.05 -11.81 8.72
CA TRP A 285 -4.39 -10.40 8.83
C TRP A 285 -5.87 -10.15 8.46
N LEU A 286 -6.35 -10.78 7.40
CA LEU A 286 -7.78 -10.78 7.06
C LEU A 286 -8.62 -11.40 8.17
N GLY A 287 -8.16 -12.51 8.75
CA GLY A 287 -8.83 -13.17 9.86
C GLY A 287 -8.90 -12.32 11.13
N TYR A 288 -7.84 -11.56 11.44
CA TYR A 288 -7.85 -10.60 12.54
C TYR A 288 -8.88 -9.49 12.32
N ILE A 289 -9.01 -8.98 11.11
CA ILE A 289 -10.04 -7.98 10.79
C ILE A 289 -11.44 -8.60 10.92
N GLN A 290 -11.68 -9.74 10.31
CA GLN A 290 -13.00 -10.37 10.24
C GLN A 290 -13.58 -10.74 11.62
N ASN A 291 -12.71 -11.13 12.57
CA ASN A 291 -13.14 -11.62 13.87
C ASN A 291 -13.01 -10.57 15.00
N ALA A 292 -12.62 -9.35 14.69
CA ALA A 292 -12.54 -8.25 15.66
C ALA A 292 -13.94 -7.71 15.99
N GLU A 293 -14.16 -7.28 17.23
CA GLU A 293 -15.35 -6.51 17.62
C GLU A 293 -15.38 -5.16 16.92
N PHE A 294 -14.20 -4.54 16.76
CA PHE A 294 -13.96 -3.41 15.89
C PHE A 294 -12.48 -3.28 15.53
N VAL A 295 -12.19 -2.54 14.47
CA VAL A 295 -10.84 -2.27 13.98
C VAL A 295 -10.51 -0.78 14.12
N ALA A 296 -9.36 -0.46 14.71
CA ALA A 296 -8.81 0.89 14.73
C ALA A 296 -7.73 1.01 13.65
N THR A 297 -7.89 1.89 12.67
CA THR A 297 -6.97 1.94 11.53
C THR A 297 -6.73 3.34 10.99
N THR A 298 -5.53 3.55 10.44
CA THR A 298 -5.16 4.73 9.62
C THR A 298 -4.98 4.37 8.15
N SER A 299 -5.16 3.07 7.81
CA SER A 299 -4.85 2.52 6.50
C SER A 299 -6.06 2.52 5.58
N PHE A 300 -5.87 2.94 4.32
CA PHE A 300 -6.88 2.78 3.26
C PHE A 300 -7.34 1.32 3.16
N HIS A 301 -6.41 0.37 3.03
CA HIS A 301 -6.77 -1.04 2.93
C HIS A 301 -7.34 -1.61 4.24
N GLY A 302 -6.95 -1.05 5.40
CA GLY A 302 -7.60 -1.38 6.66
C GLY A 302 -9.10 -1.06 6.62
N VAL A 303 -9.46 0.14 6.15
CA VAL A 303 -10.86 0.54 5.95
C VAL A 303 -11.54 -0.32 4.89
N ALA A 304 -10.90 -0.51 3.71
CA ALA A 304 -11.47 -1.30 2.62
C ALA A 304 -11.83 -2.73 3.07
N PHE A 305 -10.95 -3.40 3.80
CA PHE A 305 -11.22 -4.74 4.29
C PHE A 305 -12.23 -4.78 5.45
N CYS A 306 -12.33 -3.75 6.27
CA CYS A 306 -13.43 -3.66 7.23
C CYS A 306 -14.79 -3.57 6.51
N LEU A 307 -14.88 -2.84 5.41
CA LEU A 307 -16.09 -2.75 4.59
C LEU A 307 -16.42 -4.09 3.91
N ILE A 308 -15.43 -4.74 3.29
CA ILE A 308 -15.59 -6.03 2.61
C ILE A 308 -16.05 -7.12 3.59
N LEU A 309 -15.46 -7.14 4.78
CA LEU A 309 -15.68 -8.17 5.81
C LEU A 309 -16.81 -7.82 6.78
N HIS A 310 -17.50 -6.68 6.56
CA HIS A 310 -18.59 -6.18 7.42
C HIS A 310 -18.17 -6.02 8.89
N THR A 311 -16.93 -5.58 9.13
CA THR A 311 -16.39 -5.34 10.47
C THR A 311 -16.51 -3.87 10.84
N ASN A 312 -16.98 -3.57 12.05
CA ASN A 312 -16.98 -2.21 12.57
C ASN A 312 -15.58 -1.62 12.63
N PHE A 313 -15.43 -0.33 12.32
CA PHE A 313 -14.11 0.29 12.38
C PHE A 313 -14.15 1.75 12.82
N ILE A 314 -13.00 2.21 13.32
CA ILE A 314 -12.69 3.60 13.61
C ILE A 314 -11.52 4.00 12.72
N TYR A 315 -11.74 4.97 11.85
CA TYR A 315 -10.69 5.52 11.02
C TYR A 315 -10.05 6.74 11.69
N PHE A 316 -8.73 6.72 11.83
CA PHE A 316 -7.92 7.84 12.33
C PHE A 316 -7.22 8.52 11.15
N PRO A 317 -7.60 9.74 10.76
CA PRO A 317 -6.94 10.46 9.68
C PRO A 317 -5.47 10.73 10.01
N LEU A 318 -4.61 10.50 9.02
CA LEU A 318 -3.19 10.81 9.12
C LEU A 318 -2.96 12.31 9.26
N LYS A 319 -1.89 12.69 9.99
CA LYS A 319 -1.53 14.10 10.24
C LYS A 319 -0.23 14.50 9.55
N GLY A 320 0.02 15.80 9.45
CA GLY A 320 1.26 16.37 8.91
C GLY A 320 1.52 15.94 7.46
N ILE A 321 2.74 15.55 7.15
CA ILE A 321 3.18 15.19 5.79
C ILE A 321 2.46 13.96 5.22
N HIS A 322 1.86 13.13 6.07
CA HIS A 322 1.15 11.92 5.68
C HIS A 322 -0.35 12.16 5.43
N SER A 323 -0.89 13.35 5.73
CA SER A 323 -2.30 13.70 5.56
C SER A 323 -2.79 13.58 4.11
N ARG A 324 -1.89 13.69 3.14
CA ARG A 324 -2.18 13.50 1.70
C ARG A 324 -2.80 12.13 1.39
N GLY A 325 -2.59 11.14 2.25
CA GLY A 325 -3.18 9.82 2.12
C GLY A 325 -4.67 9.74 2.47
N ASN A 326 -5.22 10.76 3.14
CA ASN A 326 -6.60 10.74 3.62
C ASN A 326 -7.62 10.89 2.50
N SER A 327 -7.30 11.62 1.42
CA SER A 327 -8.20 11.83 0.28
C SER A 327 -8.71 10.52 -0.31
N ARG A 328 -7.89 9.47 -0.32
CA ARG A 328 -8.26 8.13 -0.79
C ARG A 328 -9.34 7.47 0.06
N VAL A 329 -9.24 7.59 1.39
CA VAL A 329 -10.25 7.06 2.30
C VAL A 329 -11.54 7.86 2.18
N ILE A 330 -11.44 9.19 2.11
CA ILE A 330 -12.60 10.07 1.89
C ILE A 330 -13.29 9.72 0.58
N SER A 331 -12.55 9.54 -0.53
CA SER A 331 -13.11 9.12 -1.82
C SER A 331 -13.82 7.78 -1.70
N LEU A 332 -13.20 6.77 -1.06
CA LEU A 332 -13.82 5.47 -0.85
C LEU A 332 -15.14 5.58 -0.07
N LEU A 333 -15.13 6.27 1.06
CA LEU A 333 -16.32 6.43 1.90
C LEU A 333 -17.43 7.20 1.18
N SER A 334 -17.09 8.18 0.34
CA SER A 334 -18.08 8.92 -0.47
C SER A 334 -18.75 8.05 -1.52
N LEU A 335 -18.05 7.08 -2.13
CA LEU A 335 -18.59 6.18 -3.14
C LEU A 335 -19.62 5.18 -2.56
N ILE A 336 -19.46 4.80 -1.31
CA ILE A 336 -20.36 3.87 -0.62
C ILE A 336 -21.43 4.59 0.22
N HIS A 337 -21.58 5.90 0.05
CA HIS A 337 -22.53 6.75 0.79
C HIS A 337 -22.43 6.70 2.32
N ILE A 338 -21.26 6.37 2.86
CA ILE A 338 -20.96 6.56 4.28
C ILE A 338 -20.59 8.03 4.43
N SER A 339 -21.58 8.89 4.65
CA SER A 339 -21.36 10.26 5.09
C SER A 339 -20.57 10.26 6.40
N GLU A 340 -19.85 11.36 6.67
CA GLU A 340 -19.10 11.56 7.92
C GLU A 340 -19.88 11.02 9.13
N PRO A 341 -19.20 10.42 10.12
CA PRO A 341 -19.87 10.03 11.35
C PRO A 341 -20.59 11.29 11.86
N THR A 342 -21.91 11.27 11.82
CA THR A 342 -22.71 12.24 12.56
C THR A 342 -22.06 12.30 13.94
N ARG A 343 -21.68 13.49 14.41
CA ARG A 343 -21.37 13.72 15.80
C ARG A 343 -22.59 13.30 16.59
N GLN A 344 -22.70 12.02 16.90
CA GLN A 344 -23.55 11.60 18.00
C GLN A 344 -22.86 12.11 19.23
N GLU A 345 -23.51 13.06 19.83
CA GLU A 345 -23.15 13.64 21.11
C GLU A 345 -22.78 12.50 22.06
N ALA A 346 -21.59 12.60 22.63
CA ALA A 346 -21.19 11.74 23.71
C ALA A 346 -22.16 11.95 24.86
N ILE A 347 -23.05 10.98 25.09
CA ILE A 347 -23.82 10.85 26.33
C ILE A 347 -22.93 10.18 27.37
#